data_edced5ae23b9c6380a6abec4b94080d7
#
_entry.id   edced5ae23b9c6380a6abec4b94080d7
#
_cell.length_a   1.000
_cell.length_b   1.000
_cell.length_c   1.000
_cell.angle_alpha   90.00
_cell.angle_beta   90.00
_cell.angle_gamma   90.00
#
_symmetry.space_group_name_H-M   'P 1'
#
loop_
_entity.id
_entity.type
_entity.pdbx_description
1 polymer ?
#
loop_
_entity_poly.entity_id
_entity_poly.type
_entity_poly.pdbx_seq_one_letter_code
_entity_poly.pdbx_strand_id
1 'polypeptide(L)'
;SCGFSGCAAYAEAIVKNGVATNLCNPGGNEVAKKVAEVMGVAAMESVPKIAVVRCNGDCNARSENKFEFDGVQSCKAAKRFYNGQSACAYGCLGYGDCIRECTHDAISIVDGVAKIDRSKCGGCGLCAKACPNQLIVVHDITNRIDVLCSSQDIGKNTRTACKNGCIGCKKCEKTCPFGAITVENNLARIDYSKCKNCGKCVAGCPTHAIQRCDGIVMVAKPAAPKPAAPANQAAASTAPKAEAPAPKPEVKAETAPEAKVEAKTEVKAEENK
;
A
#
# COMPACT_ATOMS: atom_id res chain seq x y z
N SER A 1 15.53 0.18 2.56
CA SER A 1 15.44 1.23 3.56
C SER A 1 16.62 2.20 3.52
N CYS A 2 17.87 1.75 3.63
CA CYS A 2 19.06 2.60 3.49
C CYS A 2 19.55 2.75 2.03
N GLY A 3 18.90 2.14 1.07
CA GLY A 3 19.29 2.13 -0.34
C GLY A 3 20.21 0.99 -0.76
N PHE A 4 20.60 0.14 0.19
CA PHE A 4 21.48 -1.00 -0.04
C PHE A 4 20.74 -2.32 0.11
N SER A 5 21.27 -3.39 -0.49
CA SER A 5 20.67 -4.73 -0.47
C SER A 5 20.66 -5.39 0.92
N GLY A 6 21.53 -4.93 1.83
CA GLY A 6 21.61 -5.42 3.21
C GLY A 6 22.60 -4.63 4.04
N CYS A 7 22.71 -4.98 5.34
CA CYS A 7 23.60 -4.27 6.26
C CYS A 7 25.09 -4.43 5.86
N ALA A 8 25.49 -5.61 5.34
CA ALA A 8 26.84 -5.84 4.88
C ALA A 8 27.20 -4.93 3.68
N ALA A 9 26.32 -4.82 2.69
CA ALA A 9 26.53 -3.94 1.54
C ALA A 9 26.58 -2.46 1.93
N TYR A 10 25.81 -2.07 2.94
CA TYR A 10 25.87 -0.71 3.48
C TYR A 10 27.19 -0.46 4.22
N ALA A 11 27.65 -1.40 5.06
CA ALA A 11 28.93 -1.30 5.76
C ALA A 11 30.09 -1.22 4.76
N GLU A 12 30.08 -2.04 3.73
CA GLU A 12 31.10 -2.02 2.67
C GLU A 12 31.11 -0.68 1.92
N ALA A 13 29.93 -0.11 1.64
CA ALA A 13 29.81 1.20 0.99
C ALA A 13 30.33 2.34 1.89
N ILE A 14 30.15 2.25 3.21
CA ILE A 14 30.74 3.23 4.15
C ILE A 14 32.27 3.16 4.08
N VAL A 15 32.84 1.95 4.16
CA VAL A 15 34.29 1.77 4.19
C VAL A 15 34.94 2.12 2.86
N LYS A 16 34.40 1.66 1.73
CA LYS A 16 34.99 1.84 0.40
C LYS A 16 34.67 3.18 -0.23
N ASN A 17 33.46 3.68 -0.05
CA ASN A 17 32.95 4.83 -0.80
C ASN A 17 32.69 6.05 0.08
N GLY A 18 32.95 5.99 1.40
CA GLY A 18 32.73 7.10 2.32
C GLY A 18 31.26 7.52 2.42
N VAL A 19 30.32 6.56 2.25
CA VAL A 19 28.88 6.86 2.33
C VAL A 19 28.51 7.30 3.75
N ALA A 20 27.56 8.21 3.87
CA ALA A 20 27.12 8.75 5.15
C ALA A 20 26.67 7.65 6.14
N THR A 21 27.09 7.77 7.41
CA THR A 21 26.87 6.76 8.47
C THR A 21 25.42 6.75 9.01
N ASN A 22 24.60 7.74 8.63
CA ASN A 22 23.25 7.96 9.14
C ASN A 22 22.10 7.46 8.22
N LEU A 23 22.37 6.64 7.22
CA LEU A 23 21.34 6.18 6.28
C LEU A 23 20.48 5.02 6.82
N CYS A 24 20.85 4.41 7.94
CA CYS A 24 20.07 3.33 8.55
C CYS A 24 18.87 3.87 9.33
N ASN A 25 17.70 3.98 8.70
CA ASN A 25 16.48 4.46 9.35
C ASN A 25 16.05 3.59 10.56
N PRO A 26 16.01 2.24 10.47
CA PRO A 26 15.65 1.41 11.62
C PRO A 26 16.63 1.49 12.78
N GLY A 27 17.91 1.70 12.50
CA GLY A 27 18.95 1.84 13.53
C GLY A 27 18.97 3.23 14.19
N GLY A 28 18.36 4.22 13.56
CA GLY A 28 18.29 5.58 14.07
C GLY A 28 19.64 6.22 14.40
N ASN A 29 19.59 7.24 15.24
CA ASN A 29 20.79 8.00 15.62
C ASN A 29 21.78 7.20 16.50
N GLU A 30 21.31 6.19 17.21
CA GLU A 30 22.21 5.35 18.04
C GLU A 30 23.16 4.54 17.18
N VAL A 31 22.65 3.88 16.14
CA VAL A 31 23.47 3.12 15.20
C VAL A 31 24.36 4.07 14.40
N ALA A 32 23.84 5.23 13.97
CA ALA A 32 24.64 6.24 13.27
C ALA A 32 25.84 6.72 14.09
N LYS A 33 25.66 6.95 15.40
CA LYS A 33 26.73 7.36 16.32
C LYS A 33 27.79 6.24 16.48
N LYS A 34 27.34 5.00 16.73
CA LYS A 34 28.27 3.85 16.87
C LYS A 34 29.08 3.60 15.59
N VAL A 35 28.45 3.70 14.43
CA VAL A 35 29.13 3.53 13.14
C VAL A 35 30.10 4.67 12.89
N ALA A 36 29.72 5.90 13.21
CA ALA A 36 30.59 7.07 13.08
C ALA A 36 31.82 7.01 13.99
N GLU A 37 31.65 6.50 15.23
CA GLU A 37 32.72 6.27 16.20
C GLU A 37 33.73 5.23 15.67
N VAL A 38 33.24 4.09 15.16
CA VAL A 38 34.09 3.06 14.55
C VAL A 38 34.86 3.58 13.34
N MET A 39 34.24 4.44 12.54
CA MET A 39 34.87 5.02 11.34
C MET A 39 35.72 6.26 11.63
N GLY A 40 35.74 6.76 12.86
CA GLY A 40 36.49 7.96 13.24
C GLY A 40 35.95 9.25 12.57
N VAL A 41 34.67 9.28 12.18
CA VAL A 41 34.04 10.42 11.53
C VAL A 41 33.02 11.10 12.46
N ALA A 42 32.72 12.37 12.22
CA ALA A 42 31.70 13.06 12.97
C ALA A 42 30.31 12.42 12.77
N ALA A 43 29.60 12.12 13.84
CA ALA A 43 28.26 11.57 13.78
C ALA A 43 27.28 12.58 13.17
N MET A 44 26.62 12.21 12.09
CA MET A 44 25.55 13.01 11.50
C MET A 44 24.21 12.57 12.09
N GLU A 45 23.45 13.50 12.64
CA GLU A 45 22.10 13.21 13.12
C GLU A 45 21.14 13.09 11.95
N SER A 46 20.30 12.08 12.00
CA SER A 46 19.18 11.90 11.06
C SER A 46 17.85 12.08 11.79
N VAL A 47 16.90 12.76 11.14
CA VAL A 47 15.55 12.82 11.67
C VAL A 47 14.90 11.43 11.47
N PRO A 48 14.38 10.80 12.54
CA PRO A 48 13.69 9.53 12.41
C PRO A 48 12.51 9.64 11.44
N LYS A 49 12.32 8.61 10.63
CA LYS A 49 11.23 8.54 9.66
C LYS A 49 10.14 7.57 10.13
N ILE A 50 8.94 7.82 9.68
CA ILE A 50 7.76 7.03 10.03
C ILE A 50 6.90 6.84 8.78
N ALA A 51 6.25 5.67 8.71
CA ALA A 51 5.25 5.41 7.70
C ALA A 51 3.86 5.88 8.16
N VAL A 52 3.08 6.41 7.23
CA VAL A 52 1.68 6.84 7.46
C VAL A 52 0.79 6.28 6.37
N VAL A 53 -0.38 5.78 6.74
CA VAL A 53 -1.40 5.25 5.82
C VAL A 53 -2.33 6.38 5.41
N ARG A 54 -2.34 6.75 4.15
CA ARG A 54 -3.18 7.81 3.58
C ARG A 54 -4.59 7.31 3.27
N CYS A 55 -5.23 6.73 4.28
CA CYS A 55 -6.63 6.31 4.25
C CYS A 55 -7.22 6.32 5.64
N ASN A 56 -8.34 7.04 5.81
CA ASN A 56 -9.15 7.06 7.03
C ASN A 56 -10.58 6.60 6.76
N GLY A 57 -10.78 5.86 5.66
CA GLY A 57 -12.05 5.24 5.33
C GLY A 57 -12.18 3.90 6.04
N ASP A 58 -12.54 3.90 7.30
CA ASP A 58 -12.90 2.71 8.08
C ASP A 58 -14.26 2.12 7.65
N CYS A 59 -14.67 1.01 8.23
CA CYS A 59 -15.92 0.35 7.89
C CYS A 59 -17.18 1.22 8.18
N ASN A 60 -17.06 2.21 9.08
CA ASN A 60 -18.16 3.11 9.41
C ASN A 60 -18.25 4.32 8.46
N ALA A 61 -17.12 4.71 7.88
CA ALA A 61 -17.01 5.84 6.97
C ALA A 61 -17.25 5.47 5.51
N ARG A 62 -16.95 4.22 5.10
CA ARG A 62 -17.18 3.74 3.73
C ARG A 62 -18.63 3.38 3.51
N SER A 63 -19.09 3.55 2.28
CA SER A 63 -20.33 2.93 1.81
C SER A 63 -20.16 1.42 1.66
N GLU A 64 -21.27 0.74 1.40
CA GLU A 64 -21.28 -0.71 1.18
C GLU A 64 -20.30 -1.15 0.10
N ASN A 65 -19.82 -2.37 0.21
CA ASN A 65 -18.95 -2.96 -0.79
C ASN A 65 -19.70 -3.16 -2.11
N LYS A 66 -18.98 -3.01 -3.22
CA LYS A 66 -19.52 -3.25 -4.57
C LYS A 66 -19.85 -4.73 -4.81
N PHE A 67 -19.10 -5.60 -4.18
CA PHE A 67 -19.24 -7.08 -4.24
C PHE A 67 -18.51 -7.69 -3.04
N GLU A 68 -18.79 -8.96 -2.77
CA GLU A 68 -18.01 -9.76 -1.83
C GLU A 68 -16.83 -10.42 -2.56
N PHE A 69 -15.65 -10.29 -2.01
CA PHE A 69 -14.43 -10.90 -2.55
C PHE A 69 -14.14 -12.20 -1.80
N ASP A 70 -14.45 -13.33 -2.44
CA ASP A 70 -14.13 -14.68 -1.96
C ASP A 70 -12.95 -15.26 -2.74
N GLY A 71 -11.77 -14.75 -2.47
CA GLY A 71 -10.53 -15.15 -3.13
C GLY A 71 -9.34 -15.13 -2.18
N VAL A 72 -8.13 -15.16 -2.75
CA VAL A 72 -6.89 -15.10 -1.98
C VAL A 72 -6.87 -13.83 -1.13
N GLN A 73 -6.74 -13.99 0.18
CA GLN A 73 -6.75 -12.91 1.17
C GLN A 73 -5.46 -12.07 1.08
N SER A 74 -5.34 -11.29 0.01
CA SER A 74 -4.22 -10.41 -0.30
C SER A 74 -4.72 -9.14 -0.99
N CYS A 75 -4.13 -8.00 -0.61
CA CYS A 75 -4.42 -6.72 -1.25
C CYS A 75 -4.06 -6.74 -2.75
N LYS A 76 -2.95 -7.42 -3.11
CA LYS A 76 -2.52 -7.55 -4.51
C LYS A 76 -3.53 -8.37 -5.33
N ALA A 77 -4.07 -9.45 -4.77
CA ALA A 77 -5.08 -10.26 -5.42
C ALA A 77 -6.40 -9.48 -5.56
N ALA A 78 -6.91 -8.92 -4.47
CA ALA A 78 -8.16 -8.18 -4.47
C ALA A 78 -8.14 -6.96 -5.42
N LYS A 79 -7.01 -6.27 -5.54
CA LYS A 79 -6.88 -5.12 -6.45
C LYS A 79 -7.13 -5.49 -7.92
N ARG A 80 -6.80 -6.71 -8.34
CA ARG A 80 -7.00 -7.16 -9.74
C ARG A 80 -8.48 -7.26 -10.12
N PHE A 81 -9.37 -7.34 -9.13
CA PHE A 81 -10.81 -7.38 -9.34
C PHE A 81 -11.41 -5.99 -9.07
N TYR A 82 -11.66 -5.24 -10.12
CA TYR A 82 -12.30 -3.91 -10.09
C TYR A 82 -11.70 -2.93 -9.05
N ASN A 83 -10.37 -2.98 -8.84
CA ASN A 83 -9.66 -2.23 -7.80
C ASN A 83 -10.11 -2.53 -6.36
N GLY A 84 -10.60 -3.74 -6.10
CA GLY A 84 -11.07 -4.21 -4.80
C GLY A 84 -12.56 -4.05 -4.58
N GLN A 85 -13.05 -4.71 -3.54
CA GLN A 85 -14.46 -4.79 -3.19
C GLN A 85 -15.07 -3.46 -2.70
N SER A 86 -14.25 -2.55 -2.14
CA SER A 86 -14.74 -1.30 -1.57
C SER A 86 -15.25 -0.34 -2.66
N ALA A 87 -16.26 0.46 -2.31
CA ALA A 87 -16.76 1.53 -3.18
C ALA A 87 -15.67 2.54 -3.56
N CYS A 88 -14.70 2.80 -2.67
CA CYS A 88 -13.54 3.64 -2.94
C CYS A 88 -12.42 2.81 -3.60
N ALA A 89 -12.15 3.09 -4.87
CA ALA A 89 -11.08 2.42 -5.63
C ALA A 89 -9.64 2.73 -5.13
N TYR A 90 -9.49 3.85 -4.41
CA TYR A 90 -8.21 4.32 -3.88
C TYR A 90 -7.96 3.92 -2.43
N GLY A 91 -8.95 3.33 -1.75
CA GLY A 91 -8.91 3.06 -0.32
C GLY A 91 -8.04 1.87 0.07
N CYS A 92 -7.85 1.70 1.38
CA CYS A 92 -7.20 0.51 1.92
C CYS A 92 -8.08 -0.71 1.68
N LEU A 93 -7.50 -1.81 1.21
CA LEU A 93 -8.24 -3.05 0.92
C LEU A 93 -8.40 -3.95 2.16
N GLY A 94 -7.60 -3.71 3.21
CA GLY A 94 -7.76 -4.37 4.51
C GLY A 94 -7.17 -5.78 4.64
N TYR A 95 -6.56 -6.36 3.60
CA TYR A 95 -6.06 -7.74 3.64
C TYR A 95 -4.65 -7.91 4.23
N GLY A 96 -4.00 -6.84 4.67
CA GLY A 96 -2.80 -6.91 5.49
C GLY A 96 -1.49 -7.28 4.78
N ASP A 97 -1.36 -7.09 3.45
CA ASP A 97 -0.08 -7.32 2.76
C ASP A 97 1.07 -6.48 3.38
N CYS A 98 0.76 -5.27 3.84
CA CYS A 98 1.71 -4.41 4.55
C CYS A 98 2.12 -4.95 5.93
N ILE A 99 1.26 -5.71 6.60
CA ILE A 99 1.56 -6.34 7.90
C ILE A 99 2.60 -7.45 7.69
N ARG A 100 2.41 -8.28 6.67
CA ARG A 100 3.34 -9.38 6.36
C ARG A 100 4.76 -8.92 6.07
N GLU A 101 4.91 -7.71 5.55
CA GLU A 101 6.22 -7.11 5.25
C GLU A 101 6.79 -6.30 6.44
N CYS A 102 6.03 -6.13 7.52
CA CYS A 102 6.48 -5.33 8.66
C CYS A 102 7.29 -6.17 9.65
N THR A 103 8.60 -5.93 9.71
CA THR A 103 9.52 -6.63 10.63
C THR A 103 9.48 -6.07 12.06
N HIS A 104 8.73 -4.98 12.29
CA HIS A 104 8.65 -4.31 13.60
C HIS A 104 7.28 -4.47 14.28
N ASP A 105 6.39 -5.29 13.74
CA ASP A 105 5.01 -5.47 14.22
C ASP A 105 4.28 -4.13 14.49
N ALA A 106 4.59 -3.15 13.67
CA ALA A 106 4.08 -1.78 13.82
C ALA A 106 2.75 -1.54 13.11
N ILE A 107 2.18 -2.55 12.43
CA ILE A 107 0.99 -2.37 11.58
C ILE A 107 -0.10 -3.33 12.02
N SER A 108 -1.32 -2.81 12.18
CA SER A 108 -2.52 -3.59 12.44
C SER A 108 -3.66 -3.16 11.52
N ILE A 109 -4.62 -4.05 11.27
CA ILE A 109 -5.88 -3.67 10.61
C ILE A 109 -6.91 -3.36 11.69
N VAL A 110 -7.40 -2.14 11.68
CA VAL A 110 -8.46 -1.67 12.59
C VAL A 110 -9.60 -1.16 11.73
N ASP A 111 -10.78 -1.68 11.95
CA ASP A 111 -12.00 -1.30 11.19
C ASP A 111 -11.80 -1.34 9.67
N GLY A 112 -11.07 -2.37 9.20
CA GLY A 112 -10.80 -2.59 7.77
C GLY A 112 -9.73 -1.67 7.15
N VAL A 113 -9.01 -0.89 7.94
CA VAL A 113 -7.91 -0.01 7.48
C VAL A 113 -6.62 -0.31 8.22
N ALA A 114 -5.51 -0.33 7.51
CA ALA A 114 -4.20 -0.44 8.12
C ALA A 114 -3.90 0.81 8.96
N LYS A 115 -3.46 0.60 10.20
CA LYS A 115 -2.99 1.64 11.13
C LYS A 115 -1.56 1.32 11.52
N ILE A 116 -0.74 2.36 11.68
CA ILE A 116 0.68 2.22 12.00
C ILE A 116 0.94 2.80 13.39
N ASP A 117 1.54 1.98 14.24
CA ASP A 117 2.02 2.40 15.54
C ASP A 117 3.34 3.17 15.37
N ARG A 118 3.30 4.47 15.70
CA ARG A 118 4.45 5.37 15.56
C ARG A 118 5.60 5.00 16.50
N SER A 119 5.33 4.36 17.62
CA SER A 119 6.35 3.99 18.61
C SER A 119 7.18 2.78 18.16
N LYS A 120 6.59 1.91 17.33
CA LYS A 120 7.25 0.71 16.81
C LYS A 120 7.82 0.89 15.40
N CYS A 121 7.34 1.88 14.67
CA CYS A 121 7.68 2.04 13.27
C CYS A 121 9.11 2.59 13.08
N GLY A 122 10.00 1.81 12.47
CA GLY A 122 11.37 2.23 12.11
C GLY A 122 11.48 2.96 10.78
N GLY A 123 10.39 3.32 10.08
CA GLY A 123 10.42 4.08 8.82
C GLY A 123 11.09 3.37 7.65
N CYS A 124 11.18 2.05 7.66
CA CYS A 124 11.93 1.27 6.63
C CYS A 124 11.30 1.29 5.23
N GLY A 125 9.99 1.59 5.10
CA GLY A 125 9.30 1.70 3.82
C GLY A 125 8.92 0.38 3.14
N LEU A 126 9.15 -0.80 3.75
CA LEU A 126 8.74 -2.08 3.16
C LEU A 126 7.23 -2.16 2.94
N CYS A 127 6.45 -1.72 3.92
CA CYS A 127 4.99 -1.64 3.83
C CYS A 127 4.50 -0.73 2.68
N ALA A 128 5.23 0.34 2.38
CA ALA A 128 4.90 1.23 1.26
C ALA A 128 5.08 0.52 -0.09
N LYS A 129 6.14 -0.29 -0.23
CA LYS A 129 6.38 -1.11 -1.43
C LYS A 129 5.35 -2.24 -1.59
N ALA A 130 4.89 -2.81 -0.47
CA ALA A 130 3.91 -3.89 -0.45
C ALA A 130 2.50 -3.41 -0.81
N CYS A 131 2.18 -2.14 -0.55
CA CYS A 131 0.83 -1.62 -0.75
C CYS A 131 0.50 -1.43 -2.23
N PRO A 132 -0.44 -2.21 -2.81
CA PRO A 132 -0.77 -2.09 -4.22
C PRO A 132 -1.45 -0.76 -4.57
N ASN A 133 -2.13 -0.11 -3.62
CA ASN A 133 -2.76 1.19 -3.79
C ASN A 133 -1.83 2.37 -3.44
N GLN A 134 -0.56 2.10 -3.09
CA GLN A 134 0.45 3.12 -2.76
C GLN A 134 -0.04 4.11 -1.69
N LEU A 135 -0.77 3.59 -0.69
CA LEU A 135 -1.36 4.40 0.37
C LEU A 135 -0.38 4.78 1.46
N ILE A 136 0.74 4.07 1.56
CA ILE A 136 1.67 4.23 2.65
C ILE A 136 2.83 5.11 2.17
N VAL A 137 3.01 6.22 2.85
CA VAL A 137 4.12 7.15 2.61
C VAL A 137 5.04 7.19 3.83
N VAL A 138 6.30 7.46 3.60
CA VAL A 138 7.31 7.60 4.67
C VAL A 138 7.79 9.04 4.68
N HIS A 139 7.70 9.68 5.82
CA HIS A 139 8.18 11.05 6.03
C HIS A 139 8.79 11.20 7.43
N ASP A 140 9.33 12.36 7.73
CA ASP A 140 9.97 12.63 9.02
C ASP A 140 8.95 12.61 10.16
N ILE A 141 9.33 12.06 11.30
CA ILE A 141 8.47 11.94 12.50
C ILE A 141 8.01 13.30 13.03
N THR A 142 8.72 14.37 12.69
CA THR A 142 8.37 15.75 13.02
C THR A 142 7.10 16.23 12.32
N ASN A 143 6.74 15.62 11.20
CA ASN A 143 5.51 15.90 10.48
C ASN A 143 4.33 15.22 11.19
N ARG A 144 3.41 16.05 11.71
CA ARG A 144 2.34 15.59 12.59
C ARG A 144 0.95 15.70 11.99
N ILE A 145 0.83 16.30 10.81
CA ILE A 145 -0.43 16.54 10.13
C ILE A 145 -0.37 15.89 8.78
N ASP A 146 -1.34 15.00 8.51
CA ASP A 146 -1.42 14.23 7.28
C ASP A 146 -2.79 14.31 6.63
N VAL A 147 -2.80 14.21 5.29
CA VAL A 147 -4.03 14.00 4.51
C VAL A 147 -4.27 12.50 4.43
N LEU A 148 -5.23 12.01 5.20
CA LEU A 148 -5.59 10.59 5.26
C LEU A 148 -6.62 10.22 4.18
N CYS A 149 -6.32 10.59 2.96
CA CYS A 149 -7.10 10.25 1.77
C CYS A 149 -6.19 10.19 0.55
N SER A 150 -6.52 9.34 -0.42
CA SER A 150 -5.83 9.23 -1.71
C SER A 150 -6.79 9.24 -2.90
N SER A 151 -8.09 9.49 -2.67
CA SER A 151 -9.08 9.58 -3.75
C SER A 151 -8.81 10.81 -4.63
N GLN A 152 -8.86 10.60 -5.94
CA GLN A 152 -8.76 11.64 -6.96
C GLN A 152 -10.11 11.87 -7.65
N ASP A 153 -11.15 11.18 -7.20
CA ASP A 153 -12.49 11.34 -7.73
C ASP A 153 -13.05 12.73 -7.41
N ILE A 154 -14.00 13.17 -8.22
CA ILE A 154 -14.75 14.40 -7.94
C ILE A 154 -15.43 14.30 -6.58
N GLY A 155 -15.54 15.43 -5.87
CA GLY A 155 -16.00 15.48 -4.49
C GLY A 155 -17.38 14.84 -4.25
N LYS A 156 -18.28 14.83 -5.25
CA LYS A 156 -19.57 14.15 -5.20
C LYS A 156 -19.36 12.63 -5.06
N ASN A 157 -18.58 12.01 -5.94
CA ASN A 157 -18.30 10.56 -5.94
C ASN A 157 -17.53 10.14 -4.70
N THR A 158 -16.53 10.95 -4.29
CA THR A 158 -15.78 10.70 -3.06
C THR A 158 -16.68 10.69 -1.83
N ARG A 159 -17.63 11.62 -1.71
CA ARG A 159 -18.57 11.69 -0.59
C ARG A 159 -19.54 10.50 -0.58
N THR A 160 -19.96 10.03 -1.74
CA THR A 160 -20.80 8.84 -1.85
C THR A 160 -20.03 7.59 -1.42
N ALA A 161 -18.75 7.47 -1.78
CA ALA A 161 -17.92 6.30 -1.47
C ALA A 161 -17.36 6.30 -0.04
N CYS A 162 -17.11 7.48 0.57
CA CYS A 162 -16.48 7.58 1.88
C CYS A 162 -16.77 8.94 2.55
N LYS A 163 -17.34 8.93 3.76
CA LYS A 163 -17.66 10.13 4.55
C LYS A 163 -16.40 10.92 4.94
N ASN A 164 -15.28 10.21 5.17
CA ASN A 164 -13.99 10.78 5.57
C ASN A 164 -13.09 11.14 4.36
N GLY A 165 -13.62 11.05 3.14
CA GLY A 165 -12.86 11.30 1.92
C GLY A 165 -12.59 12.79 1.66
N CYS A 166 -11.44 13.10 1.05
CA CYS A 166 -11.14 14.47 0.60
C CYS A 166 -12.02 14.80 -0.62
N ILE A 167 -12.80 15.87 -0.52
CA ILE A 167 -13.71 16.32 -1.59
C ILE A 167 -13.16 17.45 -2.45
N GLY A 168 -11.87 17.76 -2.32
CA GLY A 168 -11.22 18.80 -3.10
C GLY A 168 -11.72 20.23 -2.87
N CYS A 169 -12.33 20.52 -1.72
CA CYS A 169 -13.04 21.78 -1.44
C CYS A 169 -12.14 23.02 -1.28
N LYS A 170 -10.80 22.86 -1.28
CA LYS A 170 -9.78 23.91 -1.15
C LYS A 170 -9.85 24.73 0.14
N LYS A 171 -10.67 24.37 1.14
CA LYS A 171 -10.74 25.11 2.41
C LYS A 171 -9.40 25.06 3.15
N CYS A 172 -8.74 23.90 3.19
CA CYS A 172 -7.44 23.73 3.84
C CYS A 172 -6.34 24.57 3.19
N GLU A 173 -6.35 24.69 1.86
CA GLU A 173 -5.44 25.54 1.09
C GLU A 173 -5.62 27.01 1.46
N LYS A 174 -6.87 27.52 1.48
CA LYS A 174 -7.21 28.89 1.87
C LYS A 174 -6.92 29.20 3.34
N THR A 175 -7.07 28.20 4.22
CA THR A 175 -6.87 28.37 5.67
C THR A 175 -5.40 28.28 6.07
N CYS A 176 -4.53 27.76 5.22
CA CYS A 176 -3.12 27.58 5.54
C CYS A 176 -2.33 28.90 5.45
N PRO A 177 -1.84 29.46 6.59
CA PRO A 177 -1.13 30.74 6.57
C PRO A 177 0.27 30.64 5.97
N PHE A 178 0.78 29.40 5.78
CA PHE A 178 2.14 29.16 5.27
C PHE A 178 2.16 28.73 3.81
N GLY A 179 0.99 28.65 3.13
CA GLY A 179 0.90 28.14 1.76
C GLY A 179 1.43 26.72 1.60
N ALA A 180 1.37 25.93 2.68
CA ALA A 180 1.90 24.56 2.70
C ALA A 180 0.94 23.50 2.14
N ILE A 181 -0.24 23.88 1.68
CA ILE A 181 -1.24 22.94 1.18
C ILE A 181 -1.68 23.37 -0.21
N THR A 182 -1.62 22.44 -1.14
CA THR A 182 -2.16 22.56 -2.50
C THR A 182 -3.26 21.54 -2.71
N VAL A 183 -4.25 21.87 -3.54
CA VAL A 183 -5.32 20.94 -3.92
C VAL A 183 -5.28 20.72 -5.42
N GLU A 184 -4.77 19.57 -5.81
CA GLU A 184 -4.64 19.14 -7.20
C GLU A 184 -5.37 17.82 -7.39
N ASN A 185 -5.97 17.59 -8.56
CA ASN A 185 -6.71 16.38 -8.88
C ASN A 185 -7.73 16.01 -7.78
N ASN A 186 -8.48 16.97 -7.28
CA ASN A 186 -9.48 16.82 -6.20
C ASN A 186 -8.93 16.35 -4.84
N LEU A 187 -7.60 16.35 -4.66
CA LEU A 187 -6.94 15.85 -3.46
C LEU A 187 -6.01 16.91 -2.86
N ALA A 188 -6.13 17.14 -1.56
CA ALA A 188 -5.19 17.98 -0.82
C ALA A 188 -3.85 17.27 -0.64
N ARG A 189 -2.77 18.03 -0.79
CA ARG A 189 -1.39 17.58 -0.50
C ARG A 189 -0.70 18.60 0.38
N ILE A 190 0.14 18.12 1.29
CA ILE A 190 0.91 18.97 2.23
C ILE A 190 2.37 18.95 1.78
N ASP A 191 2.92 20.14 1.62
CA ASP A 191 4.35 20.37 1.48
C ASP A 191 4.95 20.49 2.88
N TYR A 192 5.62 19.43 3.31
CA TYR A 192 6.21 19.37 4.66
C TYR A 192 7.40 20.33 4.85
N SER A 193 8.01 20.84 3.80
CA SER A 193 9.06 21.84 3.90
C SER A 193 8.52 23.18 4.42
N LYS A 194 7.26 23.50 4.10
CA LYS A 194 6.57 24.72 4.49
C LYS A 194 5.67 24.55 5.71
N CYS A 195 5.27 23.31 6.01
CA CYS A 195 4.30 23.02 7.08
C CYS A 195 4.92 23.26 8.47
N LYS A 196 4.24 24.07 9.30
CA LYS A 196 4.63 24.36 10.69
C LYS A 196 3.78 23.60 11.71
N ASN A 197 3.03 22.58 11.31
CA ASN A 197 2.18 21.75 12.19
C ASN A 197 1.15 22.54 13.04
N CYS A 198 0.68 23.68 12.57
CA CYS A 198 -0.21 24.56 13.33
C CYS A 198 -1.65 24.02 13.53
N GLY A 199 -2.09 23.05 12.73
CA GLY A 199 -3.39 22.39 12.87
C GLY A 199 -4.61 23.13 12.32
N LYS A 200 -4.49 24.35 11.78
CA LYS A 200 -5.63 25.11 11.25
C LYS A 200 -6.38 24.38 10.12
N CYS A 201 -5.64 23.64 9.28
CA CYS A 201 -6.23 22.82 8.21
C CYS A 201 -7.01 21.61 8.73
N VAL A 202 -6.65 21.07 9.89
CA VAL A 202 -7.38 19.98 10.56
C VAL A 202 -8.74 20.48 11.02
N ALA A 203 -8.77 21.61 11.76
CA ALA A 203 -10.01 22.22 12.25
C ALA A 203 -10.93 22.68 11.11
N GLY A 204 -10.37 23.11 9.98
CA GLY A 204 -11.12 23.60 8.82
C GLY A 204 -11.62 22.51 7.87
N CYS A 205 -11.23 21.24 8.05
CA CYS A 205 -11.58 20.16 7.13
C CYS A 205 -13.00 19.62 7.41
N PRO A 206 -13.96 19.77 6.48
CA PRO A 206 -15.36 19.38 6.73
C PRO A 206 -15.59 17.86 6.71
N THR A 207 -14.65 17.09 6.17
CA THR A 207 -14.74 15.63 6.07
C THR A 207 -13.71 14.92 6.94
N HIS A 208 -13.00 15.65 7.77
CA HIS A 208 -11.92 15.11 8.61
C HIS A 208 -10.87 14.29 7.85
N ALA A 209 -10.69 14.58 6.55
CA ALA A 209 -9.68 13.93 5.71
C ALA A 209 -8.25 14.35 6.09
N ILE A 210 -8.10 15.49 6.78
CA ILE A 210 -6.82 15.94 7.34
C ILE A 210 -6.87 15.73 8.84
N GLN A 211 -5.88 15.03 9.36
CA GLN A 211 -5.82 14.72 10.79
C GLN A 211 -4.44 14.96 11.36
N ARG A 212 -4.41 15.15 12.68
CA ARG A 212 -3.19 15.20 13.46
C ARG A 212 -2.83 13.77 13.88
N CYS A 213 -1.61 13.37 13.59
CA CYS A 213 -1.12 12.00 13.81
C CYS A 213 -0.23 11.87 15.07
N ASP A 214 -0.31 12.82 16.02
CA ASP A 214 0.55 12.88 17.22
C ASP A 214 0.32 11.77 18.22
N GLY A 215 -0.82 11.12 18.22
CA GLY A 215 -1.29 10.32 19.34
C GLY A 215 -1.99 9.03 18.96
N ILE A 216 -1.75 8.47 17.79
CA ILE A 216 -2.27 7.14 17.49
C ILE A 216 -1.31 6.11 18.08
N VAL A 217 -1.18 6.09 19.40
CA VAL A 217 -0.90 4.87 20.14
C VAL A 217 -2.20 4.08 20.08
N MET A 218 -2.39 3.34 19.01
CA MET A 218 -3.47 2.38 18.93
C MET A 218 -3.10 1.25 19.87
N VAL A 219 -3.62 1.31 21.08
CA VAL A 219 -3.73 0.11 21.91
C VAL A 219 -4.71 -0.78 21.14
N ALA A 220 -4.17 -1.57 20.23
CA ALA A 220 -4.92 -2.63 19.61
C ALA A 220 -5.33 -3.59 20.74
N LYS A 221 -6.61 -3.57 21.12
CA LYS A 221 -7.21 -4.70 21.79
C LYS A 221 -6.86 -5.90 20.90
N PRO A 222 -6.17 -6.94 21.41
CA PRO A 222 -5.80 -8.07 20.57
C PRO A 222 -7.05 -8.58 19.90
N ALA A 223 -7.08 -8.51 18.57
CA ALA A 223 -8.11 -9.16 17.79
C ALA A 223 -8.04 -10.63 18.13
N ALA A 224 -9.13 -11.18 18.66
CA ALA A 224 -9.25 -12.60 18.85
C ALA A 224 -8.86 -13.28 17.54
N PRO A 225 -8.04 -14.35 17.59
CA PRO A 225 -7.63 -15.03 16.38
C PRO A 225 -8.89 -15.45 15.62
N LYS A 226 -9.05 -14.96 14.38
CA LYS A 226 -10.05 -15.50 13.49
C LYS A 226 -9.80 -17.00 13.41
N PRO A 227 -10.84 -17.84 13.56
CA PRO A 227 -10.66 -19.27 13.44
C PRO A 227 -10.02 -19.57 12.08
N ALA A 228 -8.91 -20.29 12.13
CA ALA A 228 -8.25 -20.79 10.93
C ALA A 228 -9.29 -21.55 10.11
N ALA A 229 -9.35 -21.27 8.82
CA ALA A 229 -10.14 -22.08 7.90
C ALA A 229 -9.77 -23.55 8.12
N PRO A 230 -10.75 -24.48 8.12
CA PRO A 230 -10.46 -25.86 8.39
C PRO A 230 -9.47 -26.38 7.35
N ALA A 231 -8.31 -26.81 7.83
CA ALA A 231 -7.38 -27.58 7.04
C ALA A 231 -8.14 -28.81 6.53
N ASN A 232 -8.21 -28.93 5.22
CA ASN A 232 -8.77 -30.07 4.54
C ASN A 232 -7.95 -31.31 4.96
N GLN A 233 -8.42 -32.01 5.99
CA GLN A 233 -7.89 -33.31 6.36
C GLN A 233 -8.33 -34.27 5.27
N ALA A 234 -7.39 -34.62 4.41
CA ALA A 234 -7.50 -35.78 3.55
C ALA A 234 -7.66 -37.00 4.45
N ALA A 235 -8.89 -37.48 4.59
CA ALA A 235 -9.18 -38.74 5.23
C ALA A 235 -8.62 -39.85 4.35
N ALA A 236 -7.62 -40.55 4.88
CA ALA A 236 -7.26 -41.87 4.42
C ALA A 236 -8.42 -42.81 4.73
N SER A 237 -9.08 -43.35 3.73
CA SER A 237 -9.93 -44.53 3.87
C SER A 237 -9.51 -45.55 2.84
N THR A 238 -8.94 -46.58 3.38
CA THR A 238 -8.93 -48.02 3.00
C THR A 238 -9.61 -48.39 1.68
N ALA A 239 -8.81 -49.05 0.83
CA ALA A 239 -9.24 -49.76 -0.35
C ALA A 239 -10.19 -50.93 -0.02
N PRO A 240 -11.03 -51.32 -0.95
CA PRO A 240 -11.05 -52.70 -1.39
C PRO A 240 -10.93 -52.87 -2.92
N LYS A 241 -10.20 -53.83 -3.23
CA LYS A 241 -9.81 -54.70 -4.29
C LYS A 241 -10.82 -54.90 -5.43
N ALA A 242 -10.29 -54.77 -6.66
CA ALA A 242 -10.45 -55.50 -7.90
C ALA A 242 -11.87 -55.79 -8.44
N GLU A 243 -12.11 -55.32 -9.64
CA GLU A 243 -12.55 -56.18 -10.77
C GLU A 243 -12.37 -55.40 -12.09
N ALA A 244 -11.64 -55.97 -13.04
CA ALA A 244 -11.66 -55.68 -14.47
C ALA A 244 -12.44 -56.86 -15.12
N PRO A 245 -12.86 -56.87 -16.43
CA PRO A 245 -12.37 -56.10 -17.58
C PRO A 245 -13.41 -55.75 -18.67
N ALA A 246 -12.98 -54.94 -19.64
CA ALA A 246 -13.14 -54.89 -21.10
C ALA A 246 -14.53 -54.61 -21.71
N PRO A 247 -14.66 -54.32 -23.05
CA PRO A 247 -13.70 -53.69 -23.96
C PRO A 247 -14.31 -52.49 -24.76
N LYS A 248 -13.46 -51.86 -25.56
CA LYS A 248 -13.75 -50.81 -26.55
C LYS A 248 -14.76 -51.21 -27.63
N PRO A 249 -15.35 -50.24 -28.32
CA PRO A 249 -15.20 -50.26 -29.77
C PRO A 249 -14.58 -49.01 -30.35
N GLU A 250 -13.73 -49.22 -31.34
CA GLU A 250 -13.18 -48.34 -32.33
C GLU A 250 -14.30 -47.70 -33.18
N VAL A 251 -14.17 -46.42 -33.49
CA VAL A 251 -14.77 -45.85 -34.71
C VAL A 251 -13.77 -44.81 -35.29
N LYS A 252 -13.24 -45.24 -36.40
CA LYS A 252 -12.77 -44.68 -37.64
C LYS A 252 -12.60 -43.16 -37.74
N ALA A 253 -11.39 -42.83 -38.22
CA ALA A 253 -10.96 -41.59 -38.86
C ALA A 253 -11.81 -41.29 -40.10
N GLU A 254 -12.15 -40.02 -40.29
CA GLU A 254 -12.51 -39.51 -41.60
C GLU A 254 -11.87 -38.16 -41.82
N THR A 255 -11.32 -38.04 -42.99
CA THR A 255 -10.36 -37.14 -43.57
C THR A 255 -10.91 -35.74 -43.85
N ALA A 256 -9.99 -34.79 -43.86
CA ALA A 256 -10.12 -33.39 -44.31
C ALA A 256 -10.66 -33.19 -45.73
N PRO A 257 -11.02 -31.95 -46.10
CA PRO A 257 -10.20 -31.36 -47.15
C PRO A 257 -9.72 -29.89 -46.90
N GLU A 258 -8.53 -29.66 -47.40
CA GLU A 258 -7.91 -28.38 -47.65
C GLU A 258 -8.74 -27.45 -48.53
N ALA A 259 -8.69 -26.14 -48.25
CA ALA A 259 -9.01 -25.12 -49.21
C ALA A 259 -7.96 -24.03 -49.17
N LYS A 260 -7.43 -23.80 -50.30
CA LYS A 260 -6.30 -22.97 -50.73
C LYS A 260 -6.48 -21.47 -50.44
N VAL A 261 -5.34 -20.92 -50.13
CA VAL A 261 -4.94 -19.50 -50.09
C VAL A 261 -4.94 -18.92 -51.49
N GLU A 262 -5.39 -17.68 -51.63
CA GLU A 262 -4.87 -16.78 -52.64
C GLU A 262 -4.56 -15.41 -52.02
N ALA A 263 -3.29 -15.07 -52.13
CA ALA A 263 -2.73 -13.77 -51.84
C ALA A 263 -3.08 -12.77 -52.97
N LYS A 264 -3.41 -11.54 -52.63
CA LYS A 264 -3.22 -10.40 -53.52
C LYS A 264 -2.63 -9.25 -52.72
N THR A 265 -1.36 -9.02 -53.00
CA THR A 265 -0.63 -7.77 -52.91
C THR A 265 -1.23 -6.73 -53.84
N GLU A 266 -1.44 -5.51 -53.35
CA GLU A 266 -1.24 -4.32 -54.15
C GLU A 266 -0.84 -3.12 -53.29
N VAL A 267 0.33 -2.65 -53.59
CA VAL A 267 0.98 -1.40 -53.20
C VAL A 267 0.32 -0.24 -53.95
N LYS A 268 0.04 0.87 -53.26
CA LYS A 268 0.09 2.20 -53.92
C LYS A 268 0.44 3.26 -52.86
N ALA A 269 1.61 3.82 -53.07
CA ALA A 269 2.02 5.12 -52.60
C ALA A 269 1.38 6.20 -53.48
N GLU A 270 1.02 7.33 -52.87
CA GLU A 270 1.02 8.67 -53.45
C GLU A 270 1.02 9.68 -52.33
N GLU A 271 2.05 10.36 -52.21
CA GLU A 271 2.48 11.76 -52.20
C GLU A 271 1.37 12.78 -52.44
N ASN A 272 1.46 13.82 -51.72
CA ASN A 272 1.29 15.26 -51.99
C ASN A 272 0.27 16.00 -51.13
N LYS A 273 0.64 16.84 -50.30
CA LYS A 273 0.86 18.31 -50.28
C LYS A 273 0.86 18.82 -48.84
#